data_504fcb68e4933a883550a1feb7a7ff39
#
_entry.id   504fcb68e4933a883550a1feb7a7ff39
#
_cell.length_a   1.000
_cell.length_b   1.000
_cell.length_c   1.000
_cell.angle_alpha   90.00
_cell.angle_beta   90.00
_cell.angle_gamma   90.00
#
_symmetry.space_group_name_H-M   'P 1'
#
loop_
_entity.id
_entity.type
_entity.pdbx_description
1 polymer ?
#
loop_
_entity_poly.entity_id
_entity_poly.type
_entity_poly.pdbx_seq_one_letter_code
_entity_poly.pdbx_strand_id
1 'polypeptide(L)'
;YCGSDKPKGAMVELMCESAPVTSNEEFVQLANDLAEQLATGPGAATAEELLDQRSPSKDGMTLRQQKDDLFNRIREVFNVGRMVIIEGTTGGYSHNSGTVSGVIVGVEGGSDELARDVSMHVAAMRPAVLNVSDLPADEVAKEREILKAAALEEGKPENIVEKMVDGRMRNYYAERVL
;
A
#
# COMPACT_ATOMS: atom_id res chain seq x y z
N TYR A 1 -5.81 8.48 -4.70
CA TYR A 1 -5.97 9.10 -6.01
C TYR A 1 -5.28 8.25 -7.07
N CYS A 2 -6.03 7.64 -7.97
CA CYS A 2 -5.53 6.74 -9.02
C CYS A 2 -6.55 6.68 -10.18
N GLY A 3 -6.18 6.07 -11.30
CA GLY A 3 -7.02 5.85 -12.47
C GLY A 3 -6.23 5.79 -13.77
N SER A 4 -6.80 5.15 -14.80
CA SER A 4 -6.18 5.06 -16.13
C SER A 4 -6.19 6.38 -16.89
N ASP A 5 -7.09 7.30 -16.51
CA ASP A 5 -7.21 8.66 -17.05
C ASP A 5 -6.25 9.66 -16.38
N LYS A 6 -5.47 9.21 -15.41
CA LYS A 6 -4.59 10.05 -14.61
C LYS A 6 -3.13 9.85 -15.00
N PRO A 7 -2.33 10.93 -15.14
CA PRO A 7 -0.91 10.82 -15.49
C PRO A 7 -0.05 10.24 -14.36
N LYS A 8 -0.58 10.20 -13.14
CA LYS A 8 0.03 9.63 -11.95
C LYS A 8 -0.99 9.37 -10.86
N GLY A 9 -0.66 8.45 -9.97
CA GLY A 9 -1.43 8.18 -8.77
C GLY A 9 -0.66 8.52 -7.51
N ALA A 10 -1.41 8.77 -6.42
CA ALA A 10 -0.82 9.00 -5.11
C ALA A 10 -1.62 8.30 -4.01
N MET A 11 -0.90 7.89 -2.97
CA MET A 11 -1.49 7.35 -1.75
C MET A 11 -0.88 8.06 -0.54
N VAL A 12 -1.75 8.42 0.40
CA VAL A 12 -1.37 9.09 1.64
C VAL A 12 -1.94 8.33 2.83
N GLU A 13 -1.15 8.15 3.85
CA GLU A 13 -1.58 7.61 5.13
C GLU A 13 -2.01 8.75 6.05
N LEU A 14 -3.31 8.82 6.36
CA LEU A 14 -3.85 9.75 7.35
C LEU A 14 -4.23 8.97 8.61
N MET A 15 -3.61 9.31 9.73
CA MET A 15 -3.76 8.63 11.01
C MET A 15 -4.66 9.42 11.94
N CYS A 16 -5.46 8.71 12.73
CA CYS A 16 -6.30 9.22 13.82
C CYS A 16 -6.15 8.35 15.07
N GLU A 17 -6.72 8.79 16.20
CA GLU A 17 -6.59 8.08 17.47
C GLU A 17 -7.63 6.97 17.64
N SER A 18 -8.82 7.11 17.06
CA SER A 18 -9.89 6.14 17.23
C SER A 18 -10.44 5.59 15.90
N ALA A 19 -10.80 4.31 15.89
CA ALA A 19 -11.32 3.63 14.71
C ALA A 19 -12.61 4.25 14.12
N PRO A 20 -13.60 4.72 14.90
CA PRO A 20 -14.80 5.34 14.35
C PRO A 20 -14.54 6.56 13.44
N VAL A 21 -13.47 7.31 13.69
CA VAL A 21 -13.11 8.49 12.89
C VAL A 21 -12.76 8.12 11.45
N THR A 22 -12.23 6.92 11.20
CA THR A 22 -11.91 6.46 9.85
C THR A 22 -13.13 6.37 8.92
N SER A 23 -14.34 6.35 9.47
CA SER A 23 -15.60 6.35 8.72
C SER A 23 -16.27 7.73 8.69
N ASN A 24 -15.68 8.75 9.32
CA ASN A 24 -16.19 10.12 9.25
C ASN A 24 -15.97 10.69 7.86
N GLU A 25 -17.02 11.23 7.24
CA GLU A 25 -16.99 11.73 5.86
C GLU A 25 -15.96 12.85 5.65
N GLU A 26 -15.80 13.75 6.62
CA GLU A 26 -14.84 14.85 6.52
C GLU A 26 -13.39 14.39 6.71
N PHE A 27 -13.17 13.34 7.52
CA PHE A 27 -11.86 12.70 7.64
C PHE A 27 -11.48 11.99 6.34
N VAL A 28 -12.43 11.26 5.74
CA VAL A 28 -12.23 10.62 4.43
C VAL A 28 -12.00 11.65 3.34
N GLN A 29 -12.74 12.78 3.36
CA GLN A 29 -12.52 13.88 2.41
C GLN A 29 -11.13 14.49 2.57
N LEU A 30 -10.66 14.74 3.78
CA LEU A 30 -9.29 15.23 4.01
C LEU A 30 -8.24 14.25 3.46
N ALA A 31 -8.43 12.94 3.66
CA ALA A 31 -7.52 11.92 3.12
C ALA A 31 -7.50 11.93 1.58
N ASN A 32 -8.66 12.09 0.94
CA ASN A 32 -8.78 12.21 -0.51
C ASN A 32 -8.10 13.49 -1.02
N ASP A 33 -8.34 14.62 -0.37
CA ASP A 33 -7.74 15.92 -0.74
C ASP A 33 -6.21 15.90 -0.63
N LEU A 34 -5.68 15.25 0.42
CA LEU A 34 -4.24 15.04 0.57
C LEU A 34 -3.65 14.23 -0.60
N ALA A 35 -4.30 13.12 -0.95
CA ALA A 35 -3.83 12.27 -2.03
C ALA A 35 -3.96 12.96 -3.41
N GLU A 36 -5.06 13.67 -3.66
CA GLU A 36 -5.27 14.42 -4.88
C GLU A 36 -4.25 15.55 -5.01
N GLN A 37 -4.05 16.35 -3.97
CA GLN A 37 -3.10 17.46 -4.00
C GLN A 37 -1.65 16.97 -4.15
N LEU A 38 -1.31 15.84 -3.53
CA LEU A 38 0.00 15.23 -3.72
C LEU A 38 0.25 14.81 -5.17
N ALA A 39 -0.78 14.27 -5.85
CA ALA A 39 -0.68 13.83 -7.24
C ALA A 39 -0.70 15.00 -8.24
N THR A 40 -1.54 16.01 -8.03
CA THR A 40 -1.85 17.05 -9.01
C THR A 40 -1.17 18.39 -8.73
N GLY A 41 -0.71 18.60 -7.50
CA GLY A 41 -0.04 19.82 -7.07
C GLY A 41 1.45 19.87 -7.47
N PRO A 42 2.21 20.80 -6.89
CA PRO A 42 3.63 20.96 -7.19
C PRO A 42 4.52 19.84 -6.68
N GLY A 43 3.94 18.84 -6.00
CA GLY A 43 4.66 17.79 -5.27
C GLY A 43 4.94 18.20 -3.82
N ALA A 44 5.33 17.23 -3.00
CA ALA A 44 5.77 17.44 -1.63
C ALA A 44 6.72 16.31 -1.23
N ALA A 45 7.84 16.66 -0.63
CA ALA A 45 8.78 15.69 -0.08
C ALA A 45 8.42 15.31 1.38
N THR A 46 7.70 16.19 2.07
CA THR A 46 7.30 16.01 3.47
C THR A 46 5.81 16.26 3.67
N ALA A 47 5.26 15.71 4.75
CA ALA A 47 3.89 15.97 5.17
C ALA A 47 3.63 17.47 5.40
N GLU A 48 4.60 18.18 5.95
CA GLU A 48 4.49 19.63 6.21
C GLU A 48 4.36 20.44 4.92
N GLU A 49 5.17 20.11 3.91
CA GLU A 49 5.08 20.75 2.59
C GLU A 49 3.72 20.47 1.92
N LEU A 50 3.18 19.27 2.07
CA LEU A 50 1.86 18.95 1.54
C LEU A 50 0.75 19.71 2.27
N LEU A 51 0.81 19.76 3.59
CA LEU A 51 -0.18 20.44 4.42
C LEU A 51 -0.24 21.95 4.16
N ASP A 52 0.84 22.57 3.74
CA ASP A 52 0.88 24.00 3.41
C ASP A 52 0.29 24.33 2.02
N GLN A 53 -0.03 23.30 1.23
CA GLN A 53 -0.67 23.46 -0.06
C GLN A 53 -2.19 23.67 0.05
N ARG A 54 -2.80 24.14 -1.03
CA ARG A 54 -4.25 24.39 -1.08
C ARG A 54 -5.04 23.10 -1.04
N SER A 55 -6.17 23.10 -0.32
CA SER A 55 -7.13 22.03 -0.35
C SER A 55 -7.87 22.00 -1.70
N PRO A 56 -7.96 20.84 -2.38
CA PRO A 56 -8.76 20.71 -3.59
C PRO A 56 -10.26 20.93 -3.39
N SER A 57 -10.82 20.53 -2.25
CA SER A 57 -12.25 20.57 -1.98
C SER A 57 -12.71 21.80 -1.15
N LYS A 58 -11.78 22.55 -0.54
CA LYS A 58 -12.09 23.68 0.35
C LYS A 58 -11.48 24.98 -0.18
N ASP A 59 -12.26 25.75 -0.91
CA ASP A 59 -11.82 27.03 -1.44
C ASP A 59 -11.25 27.96 -0.37
N GLY A 60 -10.09 28.53 -0.67
CA GLY A 60 -9.42 29.50 0.21
C GLY A 60 -8.69 28.91 1.42
N MET A 61 -8.74 27.59 1.62
CA MET A 61 -8.06 26.90 2.73
C MET A 61 -6.82 26.13 2.25
N THR A 62 -5.85 26.00 3.15
CA THR A 62 -4.80 24.98 3.00
C THR A 62 -5.25 23.64 3.59
N LEU A 63 -4.58 22.55 3.22
CA LEU A 63 -4.81 21.24 3.82
C LEU A 63 -4.55 21.26 5.34
N ARG A 64 -3.60 22.07 5.80
CA ARG A 64 -3.36 22.30 7.23
C ARG A 64 -4.58 22.90 7.91
N GLN A 65 -5.15 23.97 7.34
CA GLN A 65 -6.34 24.62 7.90
C GLN A 65 -7.54 23.65 7.90
N GLN A 66 -7.72 22.87 6.85
CA GLN A 66 -8.76 21.84 6.79
C GLN A 66 -8.58 20.78 7.89
N LYS A 67 -7.32 20.31 8.10
CA LYS A 67 -6.97 19.37 9.16
C LYS A 67 -7.25 19.96 10.56
N ASP A 68 -6.87 21.21 10.78
CA ASP A 68 -7.03 21.90 12.07
C ASP A 68 -8.50 22.17 12.37
N ASP A 69 -9.31 22.52 11.36
CA ASP A 69 -10.76 22.63 11.49
C ASP A 69 -11.41 21.32 11.91
N LEU A 70 -10.98 20.22 11.29
CA LEU A 70 -11.46 18.89 11.64
C LEU A 70 -11.07 18.50 13.07
N PHE A 71 -9.81 18.77 13.47
CA PHE A 71 -9.35 18.60 14.85
C PHE A 71 -10.24 19.36 15.84
N ASN A 72 -10.59 20.62 15.55
CA ASN A 72 -11.42 21.43 16.44
C ASN A 72 -12.84 20.87 16.66
N ARG A 73 -13.35 20.13 15.67
CA ARG A 73 -14.70 19.51 15.75
C ARG A 73 -14.67 18.11 16.37
N ILE A 74 -13.73 17.28 15.98
CA ILE A 74 -13.62 15.86 16.42
C ILE A 74 -12.85 15.76 17.74
N ARG A 75 -11.88 16.65 17.97
CA ARG A 75 -11.00 16.66 19.16
C ARG A 75 -10.07 15.46 19.24
N GLU A 76 -9.68 14.91 18.09
CA GLU A 76 -8.64 13.91 17.97
C GLU A 76 -7.47 14.43 17.12
N VAL A 77 -6.26 13.98 17.43
CA VAL A 77 -5.05 14.36 16.67
C VAL A 77 -4.99 13.58 15.35
N PHE A 78 -4.75 14.30 14.27
CA PHE A 78 -4.55 13.75 12.94
C PHE A 78 -3.12 13.97 12.47
N ASN A 79 -2.47 12.89 12.03
CA ASN A 79 -1.11 12.94 11.50
C ASN A 79 -1.07 12.40 10.07
N VAL A 80 -0.32 13.06 9.21
CA VAL A 80 0.02 12.54 7.89
C VAL A 80 1.28 11.68 8.05
N GLY A 81 1.16 10.41 7.70
CA GLY A 81 2.25 9.44 7.74
C GLY A 81 2.96 9.29 6.39
N ARG A 82 2.99 8.06 5.89
CA ARG A 82 3.64 7.73 4.62
C ARG A 82 2.91 8.35 3.43
N MET A 83 3.68 8.73 2.44
CA MET A 83 3.18 9.27 1.17
C MET A 83 3.95 8.60 0.02
N VAL A 84 3.25 8.33 -1.08
CA VAL A 84 3.86 7.78 -2.30
C VAL A 84 3.17 8.34 -3.53
N ILE A 85 3.97 8.58 -4.56
CA ILE A 85 3.52 8.91 -5.92
C ILE A 85 4.02 7.82 -6.85
N ILE A 86 3.17 7.37 -7.77
CA ILE A 86 3.52 6.46 -8.86
C ILE A 86 3.20 7.19 -10.17
N GLU A 87 4.20 7.37 -11.02
CA GLU A 87 4.03 7.96 -12.35
C GLU A 87 3.35 6.97 -13.30
N GLY A 88 2.58 7.49 -14.24
CA GLY A 88 1.83 6.70 -15.23
C GLY A 88 0.48 6.22 -14.73
N THR A 89 -0.09 5.28 -15.48
CA THR A 89 -1.39 4.69 -15.18
C THR A 89 -1.35 3.89 -13.87
N THR A 90 -2.31 4.14 -13.01
CA THR A 90 -2.38 3.49 -11.69
C THR A 90 -3.76 2.93 -11.42
N GLY A 91 -3.79 1.81 -10.69
CA GLY A 91 -4.98 1.30 -10.03
C GLY A 91 -4.83 1.35 -8.52
N GLY A 92 -5.94 1.26 -7.81
CA GLY A 92 -5.89 1.29 -6.36
C GLY A 92 -7.09 0.64 -5.70
N TYR A 93 -6.89 0.25 -4.45
CA TYR A 93 -7.91 -0.31 -3.59
C TYR A 93 -7.74 0.19 -2.16
N SER A 94 -8.82 0.66 -1.57
CA SER A 94 -8.87 1.02 -0.15
C SER A 94 -9.84 0.09 0.57
N HIS A 95 -9.34 -0.59 1.58
CA HIS A 95 -10.14 -1.48 2.43
C HIS A 95 -10.40 -0.81 3.78
N ASN A 96 -11.66 -0.68 4.14
CA ASN A 96 -12.08 -0.06 5.39
C ASN A 96 -13.17 -0.91 6.08
N SER A 97 -12.77 -2.12 6.50
CA SER A 97 -13.66 -3.04 7.23
C SER A 97 -12.90 -3.72 8.36
N GLY A 98 -12.87 -3.07 9.52
CA GLY A 98 -12.16 -3.55 10.72
C GLY A 98 -10.63 -3.39 10.68
N THR A 99 -10.03 -3.38 9.51
CA THR A 99 -8.61 -3.04 9.27
C THR A 99 -8.53 -2.09 8.09
N VAL A 100 -7.95 -0.94 8.29
CA VAL A 100 -7.73 0.03 7.20
C VAL A 100 -6.44 -0.33 6.49
N SER A 101 -6.53 -0.60 5.19
CA SER A 101 -5.38 -0.81 4.33
C SER A 101 -5.61 -0.18 2.96
N GLY A 102 -4.56 0.34 2.36
CA GLY A 102 -4.58 0.92 1.01
C GLY A 102 -3.49 0.30 0.15
N VAL A 103 -3.81 0.12 -1.11
CA VAL A 103 -2.88 -0.35 -2.15
C VAL A 103 -2.98 0.58 -3.34
N ILE A 104 -1.85 0.92 -3.91
CA ILE A 104 -1.73 1.57 -5.21
C ILE A 104 -0.73 0.78 -6.06
N VAL A 105 -1.09 0.50 -7.31
CA VAL A 105 -0.25 -0.23 -8.27
C VAL A 105 -0.07 0.58 -9.54
N GLY A 106 1.14 0.62 -10.07
CA GLY A 106 1.41 1.06 -11.43
C GLY A 106 1.09 -0.07 -12.41
N VAL A 107 0.39 0.23 -13.50
CA VAL A 107 0.00 -0.78 -14.49
C VAL A 107 0.34 -0.32 -15.90
N GLU A 108 0.76 -1.27 -16.74
CA GLU A 108 0.96 -1.07 -18.17
C GLU A 108 -0.14 -1.81 -18.93
N GLY A 109 -1.09 -1.05 -19.50
CA GLY A 109 -2.26 -1.62 -20.16
C GLY A 109 -3.33 -2.10 -19.17
N GLY A 110 -4.33 -2.83 -19.68
CA GLY A 110 -5.46 -3.30 -18.89
C GLY A 110 -6.54 -2.25 -18.67
N SER A 111 -7.54 -2.63 -17.88
CA SER A 111 -8.66 -1.76 -17.49
C SER A 111 -8.52 -1.32 -16.04
N ASP A 112 -9.24 -0.26 -15.64
CA ASP A 112 -9.34 0.17 -14.25
C ASP A 112 -9.89 -0.95 -13.34
N GLU A 113 -10.80 -1.77 -13.86
CA GLU A 113 -11.35 -2.92 -13.15
C GLU A 113 -10.25 -3.94 -12.83
N LEU A 114 -9.45 -4.32 -13.84
CA LEU A 114 -8.32 -5.24 -13.64
C LEU A 114 -7.29 -4.68 -12.65
N ALA A 115 -6.95 -3.39 -12.78
CA ALA A 115 -6.01 -2.74 -11.86
C ALA A 115 -6.53 -2.71 -10.42
N ARG A 116 -7.84 -2.49 -10.24
CA ARG A 116 -8.50 -2.57 -8.95
C ARG A 116 -8.50 -3.99 -8.38
N ASP A 117 -8.80 -5.00 -9.20
CA ASP A 117 -8.81 -6.41 -8.78
C ASP A 117 -7.42 -6.87 -8.33
N VAL A 118 -6.37 -6.50 -9.07
CA VAL A 118 -4.98 -6.74 -8.66
C VAL A 118 -4.68 -6.03 -7.33
N SER A 119 -5.08 -4.77 -7.17
CA SER A 119 -4.88 -4.03 -5.93
C SER A 119 -5.62 -4.68 -4.74
N MET A 120 -6.82 -5.20 -4.96
CA MET A 120 -7.58 -5.92 -3.95
C MET A 120 -6.90 -7.25 -3.58
N HIS A 121 -6.36 -7.97 -4.55
CA HIS A 121 -5.56 -9.18 -4.33
C HIS A 121 -4.30 -8.86 -3.49
N VAL A 122 -3.58 -7.78 -3.83
CA VAL A 122 -2.42 -7.31 -3.06
C VAL A 122 -2.81 -6.96 -1.62
N ALA A 123 -3.95 -6.31 -1.40
CA ALA A 123 -4.45 -6.00 -0.05
C ALA A 123 -4.73 -7.26 0.78
N ALA A 124 -5.24 -8.33 0.14
CA ALA A 124 -5.57 -9.59 0.78
C ALA A 124 -4.32 -10.45 1.07
N MET A 125 -3.46 -10.63 0.06
CA MET A 125 -2.30 -11.53 0.12
C MET A 125 -1.07 -10.89 0.75
N ARG A 126 -0.96 -9.56 0.71
CA ARG A 126 0.15 -8.79 1.29
C ARG A 126 1.53 -9.30 0.83
N PRO A 127 1.79 -9.42 -0.47
CA PRO A 127 3.09 -9.83 -0.96
C PRO A 127 4.18 -8.89 -0.43
N ALA A 128 5.34 -9.44 -0.15
CA ALA A 128 6.47 -8.67 0.36
C ALA A 128 7.17 -7.87 -0.74
N VAL A 129 7.18 -8.43 -1.96
CA VAL A 129 7.89 -7.86 -3.12
C VAL A 129 7.10 -8.10 -4.41
N LEU A 130 7.50 -7.39 -5.47
CA LEU A 130 6.90 -7.52 -6.80
C LEU A 130 7.46 -8.73 -7.57
N ASN A 131 8.77 -8.95 -7.52
CA ASN A 131 9.45 -10.02 -8.24
C ASN A 131 10.27 -10.90 -7.30
N VAL A 132 10.51 -12.15 -7.68
CA VAL A 132 11.37 -13.09 -6.93
C VAL A 132 12.79 -12.53 -6.73
N SER A 133 13.32 -11.81 -7.72
CA SER A 133 14.64 -11.16 -7.63
C SER A 133 14.76 -10.07 -6.55
N ASP A 134 13.62 -9.55 -6.08
CA ASP A 134 13.58 -8.47 -5.09
C ASP A 134 13.58 -9.01 -3.65
N LEU A 135 13.44 -10.34 -3.49
CA LEU A 135 13.59 -10.98 -2.17
C LEU A 135 15.05 -10.93 -1.71
N PRO A 136 15.30 -10.63 -0.42
CA PRO A 136 16.64 -10.69 0.14
C PRO A 136 17.25 -12.09 0.00
N ALA A 137 18.45 -12.16 -0.61
CA ALA A 137 19.08 -13.43 -0.93
C ALA A 137 19.39 -14.28 0.32
N ASP A 138 19.69 -13.64 1.43
CA ASP A 138 19.90 -14.29 2.73
C ASP A 138 18.63 -14.90 3.31
N GLU A 139 17.46 -14.23 3.15
CA GLU A 139 16.17 -14.80 3.55
C GLU A 139 15.82 -16.03 2.72
N VAL A 140 16.01 -15.96 1.41
CA VAL A 140 15.78 -17.09 0.48
C VAL A 140 16.70 -18.27 0.82
N ALA A 141 18.00 -18.01 1.05
CA ALA A 141 18.96 -19.03 1.43
C ALA A 141 18.61 -19.71 2.76
N LYS A 142 18.24 -18.89 3.76
CA LYS A 142 17.81 -19.38 5.08
C LYS A 142 16.57 -20.26 4.98
N GLU A 143 15.58 -19.85 4.20
CA GLU A 143 14.36 -20.65 4.01
C GLU A 143 14.68 -22.00 3.35
N ARG A 144 15.55 -22.03 2.32
CA ARG A 144 16.01 -23.28 1.71
C ARG A 144 16.67 -24.22 2.73
N GLU A 145 17.51 -23.70 3.60
CA GLU A 145 18.15 -24.51 4.66
C GLU A 145 17.13 -25.08 5.63
N ILE A 146 16.14 -24.29 6.07
CA ILE A 146 15.05 -24.75 6.94
C ILE A 146 14.26 -25.86 6.28
N LEU A 147 13.87 -25.67 5.02
CA LEU A 147 13.10 -26.67 4.27
C LEU A 147 13.89 -27.94 4.01
N LYS A 148 15.23 -27.84 3.79
CA LYS A 148 16.13 -28.97 3.65
C LYS A 148 16.25 -29.76 4.95
N ALA A 149 16.48 -29.08 6.07
CA ALA A 149 16.54 -29.72 7.38
C ALA A 149 15.23 -30.47 7.72
N ALA A 150 14.08 -29.82 7.50
CA ALA A 150 12.79 -30.45 7.72
C ALA A 150 12.57 -31.70 6.85
N ALA A 151 12.97 -31.67 5.57
CA ALA A 151 12.85 -32.83 4.69
C ALA A 151 13.75 -33.99 5.12
N LEU A 152 14.94 -33.73 5.66
CA LEU A 152 15.85 -34.73 6.19
C LEU A 152 15.29 -35.34 7.48
N GLU A 153 14.71 -34.56 8.39
CA GLU A 153 14.04 -35.04 9.61
C GLU A 153 12.83 -35.94 9.30
N GLU A 154 12.14 -35.71 8.18
CA GLU A 154 11.08 -36.58 7.67
C GLU A 154 11.60 -37.95 7.17
N GLY A 155 12.92 -38.17 7.21
CA GLY A 155 13.54 -39.42 6.78
C GLY A 155 13.57 -39.64 5.26
N LYS A 156 13.49 -38.54 4.48
CA LYS A 156 13.51 -38.60 3.02
C LYS A 156 14.93 -38.87 2.49
N PRO A 157 15.06 -39.69 1.44
CA PRO A 157 16.35 -39.93 0.78
C PRO A 157 16.92 -38.62 0.21
N GLU A 158 18.23 -38.42 0.30
CA GLU A 158 18.92 -37.20 -0.07
C GLU A 158 18.66 -36.77 -1.52
N ASN A 159 18.51 -37.73 -2.43
CA ASN A 159 18.19 -37.48 -3.84
C ASN A 159 16.76 -36.96 -4.07
N ILE A 160 15.87 -37.09 -3.08
CA ILE A 160 14.49 -36.57 -3.11
C ILE A 160 14.41 -35.22 -2.42
N VAL A 161 15.24 -34.98 -1.40
CA VAL A 161 15.23 -33.76 -0.58
C VAL A 161 15.31 -32.51 -1.46
N GLU A 162 16.22 -32.42 -2.40
CA GLU A 162 16.38 -31.24 -3.26
C GLU A 162 15.11 -30.95 -4.09
N LYS A 163 14.46 -31.98 -4.63
CA LYS A 163 13.19 -31.81 -5.37
C LYS A 163 12.05 -31.36 -4.46
N MET A 164 12.03 -31.84 -3.22
CA MET A 164 11.03 -31.43 -2.22
C MET A 164 11.26 -29.98 -1.82
N VAL A 165 12.50 -29.58 -1.59
CA VAL A 165 12.87 -28.19 -1.27
C VAL A 165 12.45 -27.26 -2.42
N ASP A 166 12.76 -27.61 -3.66
CA ASP A 166 12.34 -26.79 -4.81
C ASP A 166 10.81 -26.68 -4.93
N GLY A 167 10.10 -27.77 -4.65
CA GLY A 167 8.64 -27.75 -4.60
C GLY A 167 8.07 -26.84 -3.50
N ARG A 168 8.66 -26.91 -2.29
CA ARG A 168 8.25 -26.05 -1.15
C ARG A 168 8.65 -24.60 -1.35
N MET A 169 9.79 -24.33 -1.97
CA MET A 169 10.21 -22.96 -2.33
C MET A 169 9.24 -22.28 -3.32
N ARG A 170 8.57 -23.05 -4.20
CA ARG A 170 7.52 -22.46 -5.06
C ARG A 170 6.36 -21.92 -4.22
N ASN A 171 5.96 -22.59 -3.15
CA ASN A 171 4.92 -22.10 -2.25
C ASN A 171 5.40 -20.86 -1.49
N TYR A 172 6.65 -20.87 -0.99
CA TYR A 172 7.26 -19.70 -0.36
C TYR A 172 7.23 -18.47 -1.28
N TYR A 173 7.60 -18.64 -2.56
CA TYR A 173 7.53 -17.54 -3.54
C TYR A 173 6.09 -17.11 -3.81
N ALA A 174 5.15 -18.05 -3.95
CA ALA A 174 3.75 -17.73 -4.20
C ALA A 174 3.08 -16.95 -3.06
N GLU A 175 3.57 -17.10 -1.83
CA GLU A 175 3.07 -16.36 -0.66
C GLU A 175 3.72 -14.99 -0.48
N ARG A 176 4.93 -14.78 -1.04
CA ARG A 176 5.76 -13.59 -0.79
C ARG A 176 5.89 -12.65 -1.98
N VAL A 177 5.59 -13.09 -3.17
CA VAL A 177 5.76 -12.37 -4.44
C VAL A 177 4.39 -12.16 -5.09
N LEU A 178 4.20 -10.97 -5.68
CA LEU A 178 2.95 -10.63 -6.39
C LEU A 178 2.78 -11.47 -7.65
#